data_cee5823527d3cf0dbd536e9fe0087ca1
#
_entry.id   cee5823527d3cf0dbd536e9fe0087ca1
#
_cell.length_a   1.000
_cell.length_b   1.000
_cell.length_c   1.000
_cell.angle_alpha   90.00
_cell.angle_beta   90.00
_cell.angle_gamma   90.00
#
_symmetry.space_group_name_H-M   'P 1'
#
loop_
_entity.id
_entity.type
_entity.pdbx_description
1 polymer ?
#
loop_
_entity_poly.entity_id
_entity_poly.type
_entity_poly.pdbx_seq_one_letter_code
_entity_poly.pdbx_strand_id
1 'polypeptide(L)'
;MQIDETVKRLNAVSQSVGAYEYKNEKKILVTWSTFTVLIVPYEAKTMFDCHFVNPHIKLPADVKAQIGGIIGKFLRTPVKERFPEKKYRLRWIDYKQNIGDPFDSPKTYLGRASDDCGGTYWTTYSIDGAETFTESELEQLKKDNTRLAPAIDAMKEPAEDKDDE
;
A
#
# COMPACT_ATOMS: atom_id res chain seq x y z
N MET A 1 6.41 5.69 8.91
CA MET A 1 5.17 5.00 9.37
C MET A 1 4.11 5.23 8.31
N GLN A 2 3.54 4.17 7.76
CA GLN A 2 2.53 4.22 6.70
C GLN A 2 1.16 4.63 7.26
N ILE A 3 0.23 4.95 6.37
CA ILE A 3 -1.13 5.44 6.76
C ILE A 3 -1.90 4.34 7.48
N ASP A 4 -1.97 3.14 6.92
CA ASP A 4 -2.64 1.97 7.49
C ASP A 4 -2.07 1.57 8.86
N GLU A 5 -0.73 1.57 9.01
CA GLU A 5 -0.07 1.37 10.30
C GLU A 5 -0.47 2.45 11.32
N THR A 6 -0.57 3.70 10.87
CA THR A 6 -0.98 4.82 11.73
C THR A 6 -2.41 4.63 12.22
N VAL A 7 -3.33 4.32 11.31
CA VAL A 7 -4.73 4.03 11.63
C VAL A 7 -4.85 2.87 12.60
N LYS A 8 -4.15 1.76 12.33
CA LYS A 8 -4.13 0.58 13.21
C LYS A 8 -3.63 0.91 14.62
N ARG A 9 -2.54 1.67 14.73
CA ARG A 9 -1.98 2.07 16.03
C ARG A 9 -2.89 3.02 16.80
N LEU A 10 -3.55 3.96 16.11
CA LEU A 10 -4.52 4.86 16.74
C LEU A 10 -5.71 4.08 17.29
N ASN A 11 -6.26 3.13 16.54
CA ASN A 11 -7.36 2.27 16.98
C ASN A 11 -6.98 1.38 18.16
N ALA A 12 -5.70 1.12 18.38
CA ALA A 12 -5.20 0.33 19.50
C ALA A 12 -4.99 1.16 20.79
N VAL A 13 -5.14 2.48 20.76
CA VAL A 13 -4.92 3.36 21.95
C VAL A 13 -5.94 3.10 23.04
N SER A 14 -7.22 3.05 22.66
CA SER A 14 -8.31 2.68 23.59
C SER A 14 -9.58 2.35 22.80
N GLN A 15 -10.55 1.68 23.45
CA GLN A 15 -11.85 1.37 22.83
C GLN A 15 -12.66 2.63 22.42
N SER A 16 -12.36 3.77 23.02
CA SER A 16 -13.03 5.03 22.71
C SER A 16 -12.33 5.84 21.59
N VAL A 17 -11.12 5.44 21.20
CA VAL A 17 -10.39 6.07 20.08
C VAL A 17 -10.70 5.31 18.80
N GLY A 18 -11.19 6.03 17.81
CA GLY A 18 -11.34 5.53 16.44
C GLY A 18 -10.42 6.31 15.49
N ALA A 19 -9.88 5.63 14.50
CA ALA A 19 -9.17 6.27 13.41
C ALA A 19 -9.61 5.64 12.08
N TYR A 20 -9.84 6.49 11.09
CA TYR A 20 -10.35 6.08 9.79
C TYR A 20 -9.57 6.78 8.68
N GLU A 21 -9.18 6.02 7.68
CA GLU A 21 -8.63 6.56 6.45
C GLU A 21 -9.77 7.10 5.57
N TYR A 22 -9.69 8.37 5.19
CA TYR A 22 -10.64 8.99 4.26
C TYR A 22 -9.94 9.23 2.92
N LYS A 23 -9.87 8.17 2.11
CA LYS A 23 -9.07 8.11 0.86
C LYS A 23 -9.42 9.23 -0.12
N ASN A 24 -10.71 9.52 -0.32
CA ASN A 24 -11.17 10.54 -1.27
C ASN A 24 -10.66 11.95 -0.96
N GLU A 25 -10.51 12.28 0.32
CA GLU A 25 -10.02 13.59 0.76
C GLU A 25 -8.59 13.54 1.28
N LYS A 26 -7.90 12.40 1.12
CA LYS A 26 -6.49 12.17 1.50
C LYS A 26 -6.18 12.61 2.93
N LYS A 27 -6.96 12.10 3.88
CA LYS A 27 -6.81 12.44 5.29
C LYS A 27 -7.13 11.26 6.21
N ILE A 28 -6.59 11.31 7.42
CA ILE A 28 -6.95 10.43 8.53
C ILE A 28 -7.85 11.22 9.46
N LEU A 29 -8.99 10.65 9.84
CA LEU A 29 -9.89 11.18 10.86
C LEU A 29 -9.63 10.42 12.16
N VAL A 30 -9.38 11.16 13.24
CA VAL A 30 -9.26 10.57 14.59
C VAL A 30 -10.48 10.98 15.39
N THR A 31 -11.15 10.00 15.97
CA THR A 31 -12.38 10.19 16.74
C THR A 31 -12.16 9.82 18.21
N TRP A 32 -12.94 10.45 19.06
CA TRP A 32 -13.15 10.06 20.44
C TRP A 32 -14.63 9.73 20.62
N SER A 33 -14.92 8.46 20.91
CA SER A 33 -16.27 7.91 20.79
C SER A 33 -16.82 8.15 19.38
N THR A 34 -17.86 8.99 19.23
CA THR A 34 -18.48 9.30 17.93
C THR A 34 -18.04 10.64 17.32
N PHE A 35 -17.20 11.40 18.04
CA PHE A 35 -16.83 12.76 17.64
C PHE A 35 -15.44 12.81 17.01
N THR A 36 -15.30 13.38 15.85
CA THR A 36 -13.98 13.68 15.26
C THR A 36 -13.29 14.73 16.14
N VAL A 37 -12.07 14.46 16.57
CA VAL A 37 -11.25 15.35 17.40
C VAL A 37 -10.02 15.87 16.68
N LEU A 38 -9.54 15.13 15.68
CA LEU A 38 -8.36 15.52 14.90
C LEU A 38 -8.50 15.05 13.46
N ILE A 39 -8.13 15.92 12.53
CA ILE A 39 -8.01 15.63 11.09
C ILE A 39 -6.56 15.77 10.71
N VAL A 40 -5.98 14.73 10.12
CA VAL A 40 -4.57 14.68 9.72
C VAL A 40 -4.50 14.49 8.20
N PRO A 41 -4.19 15.54 7.44
CA PRO A 41 -3.94 15.40 6.01
C PRO A 41 -2.75 14.46 5.73
N TYR A 42 -2.79 13.70 4.65
CA TYR A 42 -1.69 12.80 4.29
C TYR A 42 -0.36 13.51 4.07
N GLU A 43 -0.41 14.75 3.59
CA GLU A 43 0.75 15.58 3.28
C GLU A 43 1.22 16.45 4.46
N ALA A 44 0.51 16.41 5.60
CA ALA A 44 0.88 17.17 6.80
C ALA A 44 2.32 16.86 7.22
N LYS A 45 3.12 17.89 7.48
CA LYS A 45 4.52 17.75 7.92
C LYS A 45 4.69 18.09 9.39
N THR A 46 3.79 18.89 9.92
CA THR A 46 3.80 19.36 11.30
C THR A 46 2.42 19.22 11.94
N MET A 47 2.35 19.34 13.25
CA MET A 47 1.06 19.38 13.96
C MET A 47 0.21 20.60 13.59
N PHE A 48 0.81 21.66 13.08
CA PHE A 48 0.10 22.85 12.64
C PHE A 48 -0.65 22.64 11.31
N ASP A 49 -0.27 21.63 10.54
CA ASP A 49 -0.98 21.23 9.31
C ASP A 49 -2.20 20.36 9.63
N CYS A 50 -2.35 19.93 10.89
CA CYS A 50 -3.47 19.15 11.35
C CYS A 50 -4.58 20.06 11.88
N HIS A 51 -5.83 19.61 11.77
CA HIS A 51 -6.98 20.38 12.22
C HIS A 51 -7.60 19.75 13.48
N PHE A 52 -7.50 20.46 14.59
CA PHE A 52 -8.22 20.09 15.80
C PHE A 52 -9.67 20.54 15.67
N VAL A 53 -10.59 19.60 15.77
CA VAL A 53 -12.03 19.84 15.70
C VAL A 53 -12.67 19.48 17.06
N ASN A 54 -13.83 20.06 17.34
CA ASN A 54 -14.54 19.87 18.60
C ASN A 54 -13.66 20.11 19.86
N PRO A 55 -13.08 21.30 20.05
CA PRO A 55 -12.12 21.59 21.12
C PRO A 55 -12.72 21.50 22.53
N HIS A 56 -14.04 21.46 22.66
CA HIS A 56 -14.76 21.26 23.92
C HIS A 56 -14.70 19.80 24.41
N ILE A 57 -14.34 18.85 23.54
CA ILE A 57 -14.18 17.45 23.92
C ILE A 57 -12.85 17.29 24.65
N LYS A 58 -12.92 16.91 25.92
CA LYS A 58 -11.74 16.68 26.75
C LYS A 58 -11.31 15.22 26.63
N LEU A 59 -10.18 14.98 25.99
CA LEU A 59 -9.53 13.67 26.02
C LEU A 59 -8.74 13.51 27.34
N PRO A 60 -8.66 12.30 27.91
CA PRO A 60 -7.72 11.98 28.97
C PRO A 60 -6.28 12.32 28.57
N ALA A 61 -5.46 12.74 29.54
CA ALA A 61 -4.10 13.21 29.25
C ALA A 61 -3.20 12.13 28.66
N ASP A 62 -3.33 10.89 29.14
CA ASP A 62 -2.62 9.72 28.65
C ASP A 62 -3.00 9.36 27.22
N VAL A 63 -4.30 9.39 26.87
CA VAL A 63 -4.82 9.18 25.51
C VAL A 63 -4.29 10.26 24.58
N LYS A 64 -4.35 11.53 25.00
CA LYS A 64 -3.81 12.64 24.22
C LYS A 64 -2.32 12.48 23.94
N ALA A 65 -1.54 12.05 24.92
CA ALA A 65 -0.11 11.81 24.79
C ALA A 65 0.18 10.67 23.79
N GLN A 66 -0.58 9.57 23.86
CA GLN A 66 -0.43 8.44 22.95
C GLN A 66 -0.78 8.83 21.49
N ILE A 67 -1.93 9.48 21.27
CA ILE A 67 -2.32 9.99 19.95
C ILE A 67 -1.23 10.94 19.42
N GLY A 68 -0.77 11.90 20.23
CA GLY A 68 0.28 12.83 19.87
C GLY A 68 1.60 12.16 19.49
N GLY A 69 1.98 11.11 20.22
CA GLY A 69 3.16 10.30 19.92
C GLY A 69 3.07 9.55 18.58
N ILE A 70 1.91 8.96 18.29
CA ILE A 70 1.66 8.23 17.03
C ILE A 70 1.67 9.21 15.86
N ILE A 71 0.88 10.30 15.96
CA ILE A 71 0.82 11.33 14.92
C ILE A 71 2.19 11.98 14.72
N GLY A 72 2.93 12.28 15.78
CA GLY A 72 4.28 12.81 15.67
C GLY A 72 5.25 11.90 14.92
N LYS A 73 5.12 10.58 15.04
CA LYS A 73 5.90 9.62 14.23
C LYS A 73 5.46 9.65 12.76
N PHE A 74 4.16 9.69 12.50
CA PHE A 74 3.62 9.81 11.14
C PHE A 74 4.11 11.08 10.46
N LEU A 75 4.04 12.23 11.11
CA LEU A 75 4.47 13.52 10.56
C LEU A 75 5.97 13.58 10.23
N ARG A 76 6.82 12.87 11.00
CA ARG A 76 8.26 12.75 10.73
C ARG A 76 8.60 11.82 9.57
N THR A 77 7.68 10.95 9.16
CA THR A 77 7.87 10.08 8.01
C THR A 77 7.75 10.90 6.72
N PRO A 78 8.69 10.82 5.79
CA PRO A 78 8.56 11.48 4.50
C PRO A 78 7.25 11.13 3.81
N VAL A 79 6.58 12.12 3.19
CA VAL A 79 5.23 11.96 2.62
C VAL A 79 5.15 10.77 1.67
N LYS A 80 6.14 10.61 0.79
CA LYS A 80 6.21 9.49 -0.17
C LYS A 80 6.32 8.11 0.47
N GLU A 81 6.82 8.02 1.69
CA GLU A 81 6.96 6.77 2.44
C GLU A 81 5.72 6.43 3.29
N ARG A 82 4.73 7.31 3.34
CA ARG A 82 3.48 7.10 4.10
C ARG A 82 2.49 6.23 3.36
N PHE A 83 2.62 6.17 2.03
CA PHE A 83 1.76 5.36 1.19
C PHE A 83 2.32 3.94 1.07
N PRO A 84 1.46 2.90 1.05
CA PRO A 84 1.90 1.58 0.72
C PRO A 84 2.55 1.60 -0.66
N GLU A 85 3.68 0.93 -0.79
CA GLU A 85 4.39 0.85 -2.06
C GLU A 85 3.50 0.10 -3.06
N LYS A 86 3.23 0.74 -4.19
CA LYS A 86 2.43 0.12 -5.24
C LYS A 86 3.12 -1.14 -5.72
N LYS A 87 2.39 -2.23 -5.73
CA LYS A 87 2.87 -3.51 -6.24
C LYS A 87 2.34 -3.74 -7.66
N TYR A 88 3.14 -4.39 -8.46
CA TYR A 88 2.83 -4.70 -9.84
C TYR A 88 3.12 -6.16 -10.11
N ARG A 89 2.40 -6.73 -11.08
CA ARG A 89 2.73 -8.01 -11.69
C ARG A 89 3.19 -7.77 -13.11
N LEU A 90 4.05 -8.65 -13.62
CA LEU A 90 4.49 -8.60 -15.01
C LEU A 90 3.64 -9.59 -15.81
N ARG A 91 2.63 -9.08 -16.52
CA ARG A 91 1.76 -9.89 -17.34
C ARG A 91 2.53 -10.42 -18.55
N TRP A 92 2.61 -11.74 -18.68
CA TRP A 92 3.16 -12.40 -19.85
C TRP A 92 2.11 -12.44 -20.96
N ILE A 93 2.41 -13.07 -22.07
CA ILE A 93 1.53 -13.11 -23.26
C ILE A 93 0.18 -13.77 -22.90
N ASP A 94 -0.93 -13.13 -23.32
CA ASP A 94 -2.20 -13.82 -23.41
C ASP A 94 -2.08 -14.88 -24.53
N TYR A 95 -2.09 -16.13 -24.16
CA TYR A 95 -2.23 -17.18 -25.14
C TYR A 95 -3.65 -17.06 -25.68
N LYS A 96 -3.81 -16.42 -26.84
CA LYS A 96 -5.07 -16.52 -27.59
C LYS A 96 -5.20 -17.95 -28.03
N GLN A 97 -5.90 -18.76 -27.26
CA GLN A 97 -6.25 -20.09 -27.69
C GLN A 97 -7.09 -20.02 -28.99
N ASN A 98 -6.81 -20.97 -29.87
CA ASN A 98 -7.60 -21.21 -31.07
C ASN A 98 -9.08 -21.26 -30.71
N ILE A 99 -9.89 -20.59 -31.50
CA ILE A 99 -11.33 -20.51 -31.47
C ILE A 99 -11.93 -21.89 -31.17
N GLY A 100 -12.49 -22.10 -29.99
CA GLY A 100 -13.25 -23.30 -29.66
C GLY A 100 -13.02 -23.92 -28.28
N ASP A 101 -12.08 -23.42 -27.47
CA ASP A 101 -11.89 -23.93 -26.12
C ASP A 101 -12.71 -23.10 -25.12
N PRO A 102 -13.66 -23.74 -24.38
CA PRO A 102 -14.52 -23.03 -23.41
C PRO A 102 -13.79 -22.62 -22.11
N PHE A 103 -12.50 -22.97 -21.98
CA PHE A 103 -11.68 -22.55 -20.84
C PHE A 103 -10.91 -21.29 -21.22
N ASP A 104 -11.34 -20.17 -20.64
CA ASP A 104 -10.61 -18.90 -20.65
C ASP A 104 -9.16 -19.17 -20.18
N SER A 105 -8.18 -18.91 -21.07
CA SER A 105 -6.80 -19.20 -20.74
C SER A 105 -6.39 -18.37 -19.54
N PRO A 106 -5.93 -18.98 -18.45
CA PRO A 106 -5.58 -18.24 -17.26
C PRO A 106 -4.48 -17.23 -17.62
N LYS A 107 -4.69 -15.96 -17.21
CA LYS A 107 -3.66 -14.93 -17.34
C LYS A 107 -2.37 -15.45 -16.71
N THR A 108 -1.28 -15.40 -17.48
CA THR A 108 0.04 -15.81 -17.00
C THR A 108 0.91 -14.60 -16.70
N TYR A 109 1.68 -14.72 -15.64
CA TYR A 109 2.55 -13.65 -15.15
C TYR A 109 3.99 -14.14 -15.08
N LEU A 110 4.92 -13.26 -15.41
CA LEU A 110 6.35 -13.55 -15.32
C LEU A 110 6.82 -13.35 -13.88
N GLY A 111 7.59 -14.29 -13.37
CA GLY A 111 8.20 -14.23 -12.06
C GLY A 111 9.51 -15.00 -12.01
N ARG A 112 10.22 -14.88 -10.89
CA ARG A 112 11.50 -15.52 -10.65
C ARG A 112 11.28 -16.81 -9.86
N ALA A 113 11.98 -17.88 -10.27
CA ALA A 113 12.09 -19.12 -9.50
C ALA A 113 13.56 -19.39 -9.21
N SER A 114 13.81 -20.12 -8.13
CA SER A 114 15.15 -20.59 -7.80
C SER A 114 15.25 -22.10 -8.11
N ASP A 115 16.41 -22.51 -8.63
CA ASP A 115 16.73 -23.92 -8.78
C ASP A 115 17.37 -24.48 -7.50
N ASP A 116 17.54 -25.79 -7.45
CA ASP A 116 18.14 -26.49 -6.31
C ASP A 116 19.64 -26.16 -6.09
N CYS A 117 20.26 -25.53 -7.08
CA CYS A 117 21.66 -25.08 -7.03
C CYS A 117 21.82 -23.60 -6.63
N GLY A 118 20.72 -22.91 -6.31
CA GLY A 118 20.70 -21.49 -5.95
C GLY A 118 20.73 -20.53 -7.15
N GLY A 119 20.58 -21.04 -8.36
CA GLY A 119 20.39 -20.24 -9.57
C GLY A 119 18.98 -19.66 -9.59
N THR A 120 18.84 -18.45 -10.19
CA THR A 120 17.54 -17.81 -10.39
C THR A 120 17.22 -17.78 -11.88
N TYR A 121 16.01 -18.19 -12.23
CA TYR A 121 15.54 -18.17 -13.62
C TYR A 121 14.11 -17.59 -13.69
N TRP A 122 13.75 -17.10 -14.87
CA TRP A 122 12.42 -16.56 -15.14
C TRP A 122 11.47 -17.67 -15.57
N THR A 123 10.27 -17.68 -15.02
CA THR A 123 9.19 -18.62 -15.36
C THR A 123 7.84 -17.92 -15.31
N THR A 124 6.80 -18.60 -15.75
CA THR A 124 5.44 -18.07 -15.75
C THR A 124 4.60 -18.73 -14.66
N TYR A 125 3.74 -17.94 -14.05
CA TYR A 125 2.85 -18.33 -12.97
C TYR A 125 1.40 -17.97 -13.31
N SER A 126 0.46 -18.68 -12.70
CA SER A 126 -0.93 -18.22 -12.59
C SER A 126 -1.01 -16.98 -11.66
N ILE A 127 -2.14 -16.30 -11.65
CA ILE A 127 -2.33 -15.10 -10.83
C ILE A 127 -2.06 -15.33 -9.34
N ASP A 128 -2.41 -16.52 -8.81
CA ASP A 128 -2.26 -16.84 -7.39
C ASP A 128 -0.80 -17.10 -6.97
N GLY A 129 0.04 -17.52 -7.91
CA GLY A 129 1.48 -17.73 -7.70
C GLY A 129 2.36 -16.62 -8.27
N ALA A 130 1.77 -15.59 -8.85
CA ALA A 130 2.52 -14.54 -9.53
C ALA A 130 3.34 -13.70 -8.55
N GLU A 131 4.62 -13.52 -8.84
CA GLU A 131 5.50 -12.62 -8.10
C GLU A 131 5.00 -11.17 -8.24
N THR A 132 5.05 -10.43 -7.15
CA THR A 132 4.71 -9.01 -7.15
C THR A 132 5.98 -8.19 -6.93
N PHE A 133 6.11 -7.13 -7.70
CA PHE A 133 7.26 -6.22 -7.70
C PHE A 133 6.82 -4.83 -7.25
N THR A 134 7.64 -4.17 -6.47
CA THR A 134 7.52 -2.73 -6.19
C THR A 134 8.02 -1.91 -7.39
N GLU A 135 7.69 -0.63 -7.44
CA GLU A 135 8.23 0.28 -8.47
C GLU A 135 9.75 0.31 -8.44
N SER A 136 10.33 0.35 -7.23
CA SER A 136 11.79 0.38 -7.04
C SER A 136 12.48 -0.89 -7.55
N GLU A 137 11.87 -2.06 -7.34
CA GLU A 137 12.37 -3.34 -7.84
C GLU A 137 12.29 -3.41 -9.36
N LEU A 138 11.20 -2.93 -9.97
CA LEU A 138 11.08 -2.88 -11.42
C LEU A 138 12.12 -1.93 -12.05
N GLU A 139 12.37 -0.77 -11.45
CA GLU A 139 13.40 0.15 -11.91
C GLU A 139 14.82 -0.46 -11.79
N GLN A 140 15.09 -1.19 -10.71
CA GLN A 140 16.36 -1.91 -10.58
C GLN A 140 16.47 -3.01 -11.65
N LEU A 141 15.40 -3.78 -11.85
CA LEU A 141 15.34 -4.84 -12.86
C LEU A 141 15.62 -4.32 -14.27
N LYS A 142 15.08 -3.13 -14.61
CA LYS A 142 15.36 -2.45 -15.89
C LYS A 142 16.81 -2.03 -16.03
N LYS A 143 17.45 -1.56 -14.95
CA LYS A 143 18.86 -1.18 -14.96
C LYS A 143 19.76 -2.39 -15.15
N ASP A 144 19.46 -3.48 -14.47
CA ASP A 144 20.23 -4.72 -14.53
C ASP A 144 20.06 -5.43 -15.90
N ASN A 145 18.90 -5.22 -16.53
CA ASN A 145 18.51 -5.87 -17.78
C ASN A 145 17.98 -4.85 -18.81
N THR A 146 18.83 -3.99 -19.32
CA THR A 146 18.44 -2.88 -20.21
C THR A 146 17.69 -3.32 -21.46
N ARG A 147 17.94 -4.55 -21.95
CA ARG A 147 17.23 -5.13 -23.10
C ARG A 147 15.78 -5.52 -22.77
N LEU A 148 15.49 -5.82 -21.51
CA LEU A 148 14.15 -6.17 -21.03
C LEU A 148 13.34 -4.94 -20.61
N ALA A 149 13.96 -3.78 -20.43
CA ALA A 149 13.30 -2.59 -19.92
C ALA A 149 12.01 -2.22 -20.68
N PRO A 150 11.97 -2.19 -22.03
CA PRO A 150 10.73 -1.90 -22.76
C PRO A 150 9.65 -2.98 -22.56
N ALA A 151 10.05 -4.24 -22.40
CA ALA A 151 9.13 -5.34 -22.18
C ALA A 151 8.53 -5.27 -20.75
N ILE A 152 9.33 -4.92 -19.74
CA ILE A 152 8.87 -4.73 -18.37
C ILE A 152 7.79 -3.64 -18.31
N ASP A 153 8.01 -2.51 -19.00
CA ASP A 153 7.02 -1.43 -19.04
C ASP A 153 5.72 -1.83 -19.72
N ALA A 154 5.82 -2.64 -20.78
CA ALA A 154 4.66 -3.15 -21.51
C ALA A 154 3.87 -4.22 -20.71
N MET A 155 4.55 -4.99 -19.88
CA MET A 155 3.95 -6.09 -19.09
C MET A 155 3.44 -5.64 -17.73
N LYS A 156 3.76 -4.43 -17.28
CA LYS A 156 3.45 -3.92 -15.95
C LYS A 156 1.95 -3.72 -15.75
N GLU A 157 1.34 -4.52 -14.88
CA GLU A 157 -0.04 -4.37 -14.40
C GLU A 157 -0.06 -4.14 -12.89
N PRO A 158 -0.98 -3.30 -12.35
CA PRO A 158 -1.15 -3.18 -10.92
C PRO A 158 -1.50 -4.56 -10.32
N ALA A 159 -0.82 -4.93 -9.24
CA ALA A 159 -1.26 -6.06 -8.43
C ALA A 159 -2.40 -5.53 -7.56
N GLU A 160 -3.65 -5.74 -8.00
CA GLU A 160 -4.81 -5.43 -7.17
C GLU A 160 -4.73 -6.30 -5.92
N ASP A 161 -4.67 -5.67 -4.77
CA ASP A 161 -4.82 -6.38 -3.51
C ASP A 161 -6.27 -6.88 -3.45
N LYS A 162 -6.47 -8.20 -3.28
CA LYS A 162 -7.78 -8.85 -3.17
C LYS A 162 -8.50 -8.52 -1.84
N ASP A 163 -8.13 -7.45 -1.16
CA ASP A 163 -8.58 -7.11 0.19
C ASP A 163 -9.74 -6.10 0.24
N ASP A 164 -10.48 -5.91 -0.86
CA ASP A 164 -11.67 -5.05 -0.88
C ASP A 164 -12.94 -5.84 -1.29
N GLU A 165 -13.26 -6.93 -0.56
CA GLU A 165 -14.63 -7.49 -0.47
C GLU A 165 -15.02 -7.76 0.98
#